data_b2d2d456de1b94c54b571ca009bc2f9b
#
_entry.id   b2d2d456de1b94c54b571ca009bc2f9b
#
_cell.length_a   1.000
_cell.length_b   1.000
_cell.length_c   1.000
_cell.angle_alpha   90.00
_cell.angle_beta   90.00
_cell.angle_gamma   90.00
#
_symmetry.space_group_name_H-M   'P 1'
#
loop_
_entity.id
_entity.type
_entity.pdbx_description
1 polymer ?
#
loop_
_entity_poly.entity_id
_entity_poly.type
_entity_poly.pdbx_seq_one_letter_code
_entity_poly.pdbx_strand_id
1 'polypeptide(L)'
;MSFAVDISLCRHCGCCASGCVCGLIRLPESGVPYIEPSRQDSCVHCGHCIAVCPEGAIRLDGMSAGQLEETGAPLSAAAAGHWLKARRAIRNFRPEAPDKALL
;
A
#
# COMPACT_ATOMS: atom_id res chain seq x y z
N MET A 1 12.56 9.54 -1.49
CA MET A 1 11.74 8.39 -1.92
C MET A 1 12.47 7.61 -3.01
N SER A 2 12.42 6.30 -3.00
CA SER A 2 12.95 5.45 -4.08
C SER A 2 11.80 4.62 -4.69
N PHE A 3 11.52 4.85 -5.96
CA PHE A 3 10.59 4.04 -6.75
C PHE A 3 11.43 3.25 -7.77
N ALA A 4 11.30 1.93 -7.76
CA ALA A 4 12.04 1.05 -8.66
C ALA A 4 11.10 0.01 -9.27
N VAL A 5 11.42 -0.41 -10.47
CA VAL A 5 10.68 -1.43 -11.21
C VAL A 5 11.64 -2.55 -11.60
N ASP A 6 11.30 -3.76 -11.25
CA ASP A 6 12.00 -4.95 -11.77
C ASP A 6 11.52 -5.20 -13.19
N ILE A 7 12.37 -4.85 -14.16
CA ILE A 7 12.06 -4.92 -15.59
C ILE A 7 11.83 -6.37 -16.04
N SER A 8 12.47 -7.33 -15.37
CA SER A 8 12.32 -8.76 -15.71
C SER A 8 10.94 -9.31 -15.36
N LEU A 9 10.28 -8.70 -14.38
CA LEU A 9 8.94 -9.08 -13.92
C LEU A 9 7.84 -8.19 -14.52
N CYS A 10 8.18 -6.96 -14.91
CA CYS A 10 7.19 -6.00 -15.37
C CYS A 10 6.61 -6.40 -16.73
N ARG A 11 5.29 -6.61 -16.80
CA ARG A 11 4.56 -6.91 -18.04
C ARG A 11 3.93 -5.68 -18.70
N HIS A 12 4.31 -4.49 -18.31
CA HIS A 12 3.90 -3.21 -18.89
C HIS A 12 2.37 -2.97 -18.92
N CYS A 13 1.64 -3.55 -17.96
CA CYS A 13 0.17 -3.50 -17.92
C CYS A 13 -0.41 -2.14 -17.52
N GLY A 14 0.39 -1.23 -16.93
CA GLY A 14 -0.04 0.11 -16.54
C GLY A 14 -0.90 0.20 -15.27
N CYS A 15 -1.20 -0.92 -14.59
CA CYS A 15 -2.04 -0.93 -13.37
C CYS A 15 -1.51 0.01 -12.29
N CYS A 16 -0.18 0.05 -12.09
CA CYS A 16 0.45 0.94 -11.12
C CYS A 16 0.27 2.43 -11.48
N ALA A 17 0.32 2.76 -12.77
CA ALA A 17 0.14 4.14 -13.24
C ALA A 17 -1.32 4.59 -13.12
N SER A 18 -2.27 3.76 -13.56
CA SER A 18 -3.70 4.06 -13.48
C SER A 18 -4.22 4.11 -12.05
N GLY A 19 -3.63 3.31 -11.14
CA GLY A 19 -4.02 3.26 -9.73
C GLY A 19 -3.35 4.30 -8.83
N CYS A 20 -2.37 5.03 -9.32
CA CYS A 20 -1.68 6.04 -8.50
C CYS A 20 -2.58 7.25 -8.22
N VAL A 21 -3.07 7.37 -6.99
CA VAL A 21 -3.99 8.46 -6.57
C VAL A 21 -3.38 9.86 -6.77
N CYS A 22 -2.06 9.97 -6.66
CA CYS A 22 -1.34 11.23 -6.90
C CYS A 22 -0.98 11.46 -8.38
N GLY A 23 -1.27 10.51 -9.28
CA GLY A 23 -0.96 10.61 -10.70
C GLY A 23 0.54 10.79 -10.98
N LEU A 24 1.41 10.18 -10.18
CA LEU A 24 2.86 10.37 -10.27
C LEU A 24 3.53 9.41 -11.25
N ILE A 25 3.00 8.18 -11.33
CA ILE A 25 3.62 7.12 -12.12
C ILE A 25 3.27 7.35 -13.59
N ARG A 26 4.30 7.49 -14.41
CA ARG A 26 4.22 7.62 -15.85
C ARG A 26 4.50 6.28 -16.51
N LEU A 27 3.79 6.00 -17.58
CA LEU A 27 4.01 4.83 -18.43
C LEU A 27 4.38 5.34 -19.84
N PRO A 28 5.68 5.40 -20.18
CA PRO A 28 6.12 5.82 -21.50
C PRO A 28 5.87 4.72 -22.54
N GLU A 29 6.07 5.01 -23.81
CA GLU A 29 5.97 4.02 -24.89
C GLU A 29 6.93 2.84 -24.70
N SER A 30 8.08 3.05 -24.01
CA SER A 30 8.98 1.96 -23.60
C SER A 30 8.31 0.95 -22.66
N GLY A 31 7.19 1.33 -22.06
CA GLY A 31 6.39 0.48 -21.19
C GLY A 31 6.90 0.35 -19.75
N VAL A 32 8.07 0.87 -19.40
CA VAL A 32 8.60 0.80 -18.04
C VAL A 32 8.07 1.96 -17.20
N PRO A 33 7.29 1.69 -16.14
CA PRO A 33 6.77 2.76 -15.29
C PRO A 33 7.89 3.50 -14.57
N TYR A 34 7.75 4.82 -14.44
CA TYR A 34 8.69 5.65 -13.69
C TYR A 34 7.97 6.82 -12.99
N ILE A 35 8.65 7.43 -12.04
CA ILE A 35 8.25 8.69 -11.43
C ILE A 35 9.31 9.73 -11.75
N GLU A 36 8.87 10.89 -12.23
CA GLU A 36 9.76 12.03 -12.47
C GLU A 36 10.52 12.41 -11.19
N PRO A 37 11.85 12.54 -11.22
CA PRO A 37 12.63 12.85 -10.01
C PRO A 37 12.13 14.08 -9.26
N SER A 38 11.72 15.11 -9.98
CA SER A 38 11.18 16.36 -9.42
C SER A 38 9.83 16.20 -8.72
N ARG A 39 9.13 15.09 -8.90
CA ARG A 39 7.81 14.80 -8.33
C ARG A 39 7.82 13.69 -7.28
N GLN A 40 8.97 13.12 -6.99
CA GLN A 40 9.09 12.02 -6.04
C GLN A 40 8.60 12.40 -4.64
N ASP A 41 8.88 13.63 -4.19
CA ASP A 41 8.46 14.13 -2.87
C ASP A 41 6.93 14.31 -2.72
N SER A 42 6.20 14.24 -3.83
CA SER A 42 4.72 14.28 -3.81
C SER A 42 4.09 12.91 -3.55
N CYS A 43 4.88 11.85 -3.38
CA CYS A 43 4.39 10.52 -3.08
C CYS A 43 3.93 10.44 -1.62
N VAL A 44 2.69 9.99 -1.42
CA VAL A 44 2.11 9.78 -0.06
C VAL A 44 2.43 8.40 0.52
N HIS A 45 3.30 7.63 -0.10
CA HIS A 45 3.78 6.31 0.35
C HIS A 45 2.66 5.31 0.67
N CYS A 46 1.53 5.38 -0.04
CA CYS A 46 0.37 4.53 0.23
C CYS A 46 0.55 3.05 -0.13
N GLY A 47 1.60 2.69 -0.88
CA GLY A 47 1.90 1.31 -1.27
C GLY A 47 0.95 0.70 -2.32
N HIS A 48 -0.07 1.43 -2.79
CA HIS A 48 -1.06 0.89 -3.72
C HIS A 48 -0.42 0.34 -5.01
N CYS A 49 0.60 1.00 -5.53
CA CYS A 49 1.32 0.55 -6.74
C CYS A 49 1.98 -0.83 -6.56
N ILE A 50 2.44 -1.16 -5.33
CA ILE A 50 2.97 -2.48 -4.99
C ILE A 50 1.83 -3.51 -4.98
N ALA A 51 0.72 -3.16 -4.29
CA ALA A 51 -0.40 -4.06 -4.08
C ALA A 51 -1.15 -4.43 -5.37
N VAL A 52 -1.27 -3.48 -6.33
CA VAL A 52 -1.99 -3.74 -7.59
C VAL A 52 -1.11 -4.37 -8.67
N CYS A 53 0.19 -4.49 -8.46
CA CYS A 53 1.09 -5.08 -9.46
C CYS A 53 0.92 -6.61 -9.49
N PRO A 54 0.38 -7.20 -10.57
CA PRO A 54 0.12 -8.63 -10.61
C PRO A 54 1.40 -9.48 -10.58
N GLU A 55 2.53 -8.90 -11.01
CA GLU A 55 3.82 -9.60 -11.07
C GLU A 55 4.76 -9.20 -9.90
N GLY A 56 4.31 -8.36 -8.98
CA GLY A 56 5.14 -7.92 -7.88
C GLY A 56 6.41 -7.13 -8.30
N ALA A 57 6.38 -6.51 -9.47
CA ALA A 57 7.55 -5.85 -10.06
C ALA A 57 7.91 -4.51 -9.40
N ILE A 58 7.04 -3.93 -8.58
CA ILE A 58 7.23 -2.59 -7.99
C ILE A 58 7.91 -2.69 -6.63
N ARG A 59 8.86 -1.80 -6.42
CA ARG A 59 9.49 -1.53 -5.13
C ARG A 59 9.36 -0.05 -4.79
N LEU A 60 9.02 0.24 -3.55
CA LEU A 60 8.88 1.60 -3.02
C LEU A 60 9.57 1.67 -1.66
N ASP A 61 10.62 2.47 -1.54
CA ASP A 61 11.40 2.64 -0.31
C ASP A 61 11.82 1.31 0.36
N GLY A 62 12.23 0.35 -0.45
CA GLY A 62 12.61 -0.98 -0.01
C GLY A 62 11.45 -1.96 0.22
N MET A 63 10.20 -1.48 0.22
CA MET A 63 9.03 -2.37 0.27
C MET A 63 8.80 -3.05 -1.10
N SER A 64 8.37 -4.30 -1.05
CA SER A 64 8.03 -5.10 -2.23
C SER A 64 6.82 -5.98 -1.96
N ALA A 65 6.24 -6.56 -2.99
CA ALA A 65 5.08 -7.46 -2.87
C ALA A 65 5.32 -8.64 -1.93
N GLY A 66 6.54 -9.21 -1.90
CA GLY A 66 6.88 -10.32 -1.02
C GLY A 66 6.89 -10.00 0.49
N GLN A 67 6.80 -8.73 0.85
CA GLN A 67 6.71 -8.28 2.24
C GLN A 67 5.26 -7.97 2.66
N LEU A 68 4.30 -8.03 1.73
CA LEU A 68 2.89 -7.88 2.03
C LEU A 68 2.41 -9.20 2.66
N GLU A 69 1.72 -9.10 3.78
CA GLU A 69 1.08 -10.27 4.38
C GLU A 69 -0.05 -10.75 3.48
N GLU A 70 -0.07 -12.05 3.21
CA GLU A 70 -1.24 -12.67 2.60
C GLU A 70 -2.39 -12.59 3.59
N THR A 71 -3.54 -12.11 3.11
CA THR A 71 -4.76 -12.16 3.90
C THR A 71 -5.10 -13.62 4.15
N GLY A 72 -5.05 -14.06 5.40
CA GLY A 72 -5.51 -15.38 5.83
C GLY A 72 -6.98 -15.63 5.50
N ALA A 73 -7.63 -16.54 6.19
CA ALA A 73 -9.07 -16.81 5.99
C ALA A 73 -9.85 -15.48 6.05
N PRO A 74 -10.62 -15.15 5.01
CA PRO A 74 -11.31 -13.86 4.94
C PRO A 74 -12.29 -13.74 6.11
N LEU A 75 -12.28 -12.59 6.77
CA LEU A 75 -13.29 -12.26 7.76
C LEU A 75 -14.67 -12.27 7.07
N SER A 76 -15.66 -12.94 7.65
CA SER A 76 -17.01 -12.86 7.10
C SER A 76 -17.53 -11.41 7.13
N ALA A 77 -18.38 -11.03 6.18
CA ALA A 77 -18.98 -9.70 6.16
C ALA A 77 -19.73 -9.37 7.46
N ALA A 78 -20.35 -10.36 8.09
CA ALA A 78 -21.04 -10.22 9.38
C ALA A 78 -20.05 -9.90 10.50
N ALA A 79 -18.93 -10.62 10.59
CA ALA A 79 -17.89 -10.37 11.58
C ALA A 79 -17.24 -8.99 11.39
N ALA A 80 -16.87 -8.64 10.15
CA ALA A 80 -16.32 -7.33 9.81
C ALA A 80 -17.31 -6.20 10.16
N GLY A 81 -18.57 -6.35 9.81
CA GLY A 81 -19.64 -5.40 10.15
C GLY A 81 -19.81 -5.23 11.65
N HIS A 82 -19.77 -6.32 12.41
CA HIS A 82 -19.83 -6.29 13.88
C HIS A 82 -18.65 -5.48 14.45
N TRP A 83 -17.42 -5.76 14.03
CA TRP A 83 -16.22 -5.05 14.47
C TRP A 83 -16.29 -3.54 14.17
N LEU A 84 -16.70 -3.17 12.98
CA LEU A 84 -16.83 -1.77 12.58
C LEU A 84 -17.90 -1.05 13.43
N LYS A 85 -19.04 -1.68 13.69
CA LYS A 85 -20.12 -1.12 14.50
C LYS A 85 -19.81 -1.09 15.99
N ALA A 86 -18.96 -1.99 16.49
CA ALA A 86 -18.54 -2.05 17.89
C ALA A 86 -17.58 -0.92 18.28
N ARG A 87 -16.99 -0.23 17.31
CA ARG A 87 -16.08 0.89 17.60
C ARG A 87 -16.81 2.01 18.35
N ARG A 88 -16.12 2.58 19.32
CA ARG A 88 -16.61 3.71 20.12
C ARG A 88 -15.50 4.76 20.24
N ALA A 89 -15.88 6.03 20.18
CA ALA A 89 -15.00 7.13 20.54
C ALA A 89 -14.95 7.28 22.05
N ILE A 90 -13.98 6.65 22.68
CA ILE A 90 -13.77 6.77 24.12
C ILE A 90 -12.90 7.99 24.39
N ARG A 91 -13.39 8.91 25.21
CA ARG A 91 -12.70 10.18 25.55
C ARG A 91 -12.31 10.27 27.01
N ASN A 92 -12.91 9.46 27.88
CA ASN A 92 -12.56 9.37 29.28
C ASN A 92 -11.80 8.06 29.50
N PHE A 93 -10.54 8.19 29.87
CA PHE A 93 -9.65 7.06 30.11
C PHE A 93 -9.47 6.85 31.61
N ARG A 94 -9.19 5.62 32.01
CA ARG A 94 -8.74 5.31 33.35
C ARG A 94 -7.38 5.95 33.59
N PRO A 95 -7.06 6.36 34.86
CA PRO A 95 -5.78 6.98 35.15
C PRO A 95 -4.58 6.00 35.05
N GLU A 96 -4.84 4.70 35.07
CA GLU A 96 -3.81 3.68 34.96
C GLU A 96 -3.28 3.57 33.53
N ALA A 97 -1.96 3.52 33.37
CA ALA A 97 -1.35 3.26 32.09
C ALA A 97 -1.66 1.83 31.61
N PRO A 98 -1.94 1.61 30.32
CA PRO A 98 -2.13 0.27 29.81
C PRO A 98 -0.82 -0.53 29.91
N ASP A 99 -0.97 -1.85 30.08
CA ASP A 99 0.19 -2.74 30.05
C ASP A 99 0.90 -2.64 28.69
N LYS A 100 2.22 -2.45 28.73
CA LYS A 100 3.04 -2.38 27.51
C LYS A 100 2.93 -3.64 26.63
N ALA A 101 2.59 -4.78 27.21
CA ALA A 101 2.36 -6.01 26.46
C ALA A 101 1.11 -5.97 25.57
N LEU A 102 0.22 -4.97 25.77
CA LEU A 102 -0.99 -4.77 24.97
C LEU A 102 -0.83 -3.73 23.85
N LEU A 103 0.33 -3.09 23.76
CA LEU A 103 0.69 -2.09 22.76
C LEU A 103 1.63 -2.67 21.70
#